data_3edd9f7e8b4f3ecadffbdbd21bd15789
#
_entry.id   3edd9f7e8b4f3ecadffbdbd21bd15789
#
_cell.length_a   1.000
_cell.length_b   1.000
_cell.length_c   1.000
_cell.angle_alpha   90.00
_cell.angle_beta   90.00
_cell.angle_gamma   90.00
#
_symmetry.space_group_name_H-M   'P 1'
#
loop_
_entity.id
_entity.type
_entity.pdbx_description
1 polymer ?
#
loop_
_entity_poly.entity_id
_entity_poly.type
_entity_poly.pdbx_seq_one_letter_code
_entity_poly.pdbx_strand_id
1 'polypeptide(L)'
;MVSTTEWLITIIALLAILTFDFSWAIKNRNKETSMREVLMWTGFYVSLAIGFGISLGSWIDSQAQQEFFAGWLTEYSLSFDNLFVFVIILTKLKISKERQQLALLIGIVIALVLRVIAISVGAAVIARFEAVFFVFGAFLLYTAIQLYAESATHGEDEKESGIIRVLQERGVKPFTIALIALGLTDLLFALDSIPAIFGLTQNVYIVITA
;
A
#
# COMPACT_ATOMS: atom_id res chain seq x y z
N MET A 1 -9.66 -2.46 24.28
CA MET A 1 -9.26 -1.20 23.61
C MET A 1 -7.74 -1.07 23.74
N VAL A 2 -7.07 -0.77 22.65
CA VAL A 2 -5.61 -0.57 22.63
C VAL A 2 -5.27 0.71 23.40
N SER A 3 -4.31 0.64 24.31
CA SER A 3 -3.87 1.77 25.14
C SER A 3 -3.03 2.77 24.34
N THR A 4 -2.97 4.02 24.79
CA THR A 4 -2.11 5.05 24.19
C THR A 4 -0.64 4.64 24.16
N THR A 5 -0.20 3.88 25.16
CA THR A 5 1.18 3.37 25.25
C THR A 5 1.48 2.35 24.15
N GLU A 6 0.54 1.44 23.88
CA GLU A 6 0.65 0.45 22.80
C GLU A 6 0.70 1.13 21.43
N TRP A 7 -0.15 2.14 21.20
CA TRP A 7 -0.11 2.98 20.01
C TRP A 7 1.26 3.63 19.82
N LEU A 8 1.79 4.27 20.87
CA LEU A 8 3.08 4.94 20.80
C LEU A 8 4.23 3.97 20.52
N ILE A 9 4.26 2.83 21.18
CA ILE A 9 5.29 1.80 20.96
C ILE A 9 5.24 1.32 19.50
N THR A 10 4.05 1.00 18.99
CA THR A 10 3.88 0.51 17.62
C THR A 10 4.27 1.56 16.59
N ILE A 11 3.83 2.80 16.75
CA ILE A 11 4.18 3.90 15.83
C ILE A 11 5.70 4.13 15.85
N ILE A 12 6.34 4.15 17.03
CA ILE A 12 7.79 4.32 17.14
C ILE A 12 8.52 3.16 16.47
N ALA A 13 8.06 1.91 16.67
CA ALA A 13 8.65 0.74 16.02
C ALA A 13 8.53 0.79 14.49
N LEU A 14 7.35 1.14 13.96
CA LEU A 14 7.13 1.30 12.52
C LEU A 14 7.99 2.43 11.94
N LEU A 15 8.06 3.57 12.60
CA LEU A 15 8.91 4.68 12.16
C LEU A 15 10.41 4.32 12.20
N ALA A 16 10.84 3.54 13.19
CA ALA A 16 12.22 3.05 13.28
C ALA A 16 12.54 2.10 12.12
N ILE A 17 11.65 1.17 11.79
CA ILE A 17 11.79 0.26 10.64
C ILE A 17 11.85 1.07 9.34
N LEU A 18 10.91 1.97 9.10
CA LEU A 18 10.89 2.81 7.91
C LEU A 18 12.14 3.68 7.77
N THR A 19 12.61 4.26 8.88
CA THR A 19 13.83 5.07 8.89
C THR A 19 15.07 4.23 8.58
N PHE A 20 15.12 3.01 9.11
CA PHE A 20 16.17 2.05 8.82
C PHE A 20 16.16 1.67 7.34
N ASP A 21 15.01 1.29 6.79
CA ASP A 21 14.86 0.91 5.39
C ASP A 21 15.25 2.04 4.45
N PHE A 22 14.78 3.24 4.74
CA PHE A 22 15.11 4.43 3.97
C PHE A 22 16.62 4.71 3.99
N SER A 23 17.24 4.65 5.16
CA SER A 23 18.68 4.86 5.33
C SER A 23 19.50 3.79 4.61
N TRP A 24 19.05 2.53 4.70
CA TRP A 24 19.69 1.40 4.02
C TRP A 24 19.58 1.52 2.51
N ALA A 25 18.41 1.86 1.97
CA ALA A 25 18.18 2.03 0.55
C ALA A 25 19.00 3.19 -0.04
N ILE A 26 19.09 4.34 0.66
CA ILE A 26 19.95 5.46 0.24
C ILE A 26 21.41 5.04 0.22
N LYS A 27 21.88 4.34 1.26
CA LYS A 27 23.29 3.91 1.37
C LYS A 27 23.66 2.92 0.26
N ASN A 28 22.75 2.05 -0.12
CA ASN A 28 22.99 0.99 -1.10
C ASN A 28 22.43 1.29 -2.50
N ARG A 29 21.97 2.50 -2.78
CA ARG A 29 21.34 2.90 -4.05
C ARG A 29 22.13 2.62 -5.33
N ASN A 30 23.46 2.45 -5.21
CA ASN A 30 24.36 2.19 -6.34
C ASN A 30 24.75 0.70 -6.44
N LYS A 31 24.19 -0.19 -5.59
CA LYS A 31 24.48 -1.63 -5.63
C LYS A 31 23.31 -2.36 -6.29
N GLU A 32 23.62 -3.28 -7.18
CA GLU A 32 22.62 -4.24 -7.66
C GLU A 32 22.27 -5.20 -6.52
N THR A 33 20.97 -5.23 -6.17
CA THR A 33 20.47 -6.13 -5.13
C THR A 33 20.39 -7.55 -5.68
N SER A 34 21.03 -8.50 -5.03
CA SER A 34 20.98 -9.90 -5.43
C SER A 34 19.63 -10.53 -5.06
N MET A 35 19.18 -11.55 -5.82
CA MET A 35 17.94 -12.28 -5.52
C MET A 35 17.97 -12.89 -4.10
N ARG A 36 19.14 -13.36 -3.65
CA ARG A 36 19.31 -13.89 -2.28
C ARG A 36 19.05 -12.83 -1.22
N GLU A 37 19.51 -11.59 -1.45
CA GLU A 37 19.32 -10.47 -0.55
C GLU A 37 17.84 -10.07 -0.48
N VAL A 38 17.14 -10.02 -1.63
CA VAL A 38 15.69 -9.79 -1.69
C VAL A 38 14.94 -10.84 -0.89
N LEU A 39 15.21 -12.11 -1.10
CA LEU A 39 14.55 -13.21 -0.37
C LEU A 39 14.82 -13.15 1.14
N MET A 40 16.04 -12.81 1.54
CA MET A 40 16.37 -12.63 2.96
C MET A 40 15.56 -11.50 3.61
N TRP A 41 15.51 -10.33 2.98
CA TRP A 41 14.74 -9.20 3.51
C TRP A 41 13.24 -9.48 3.54
N THR A 42 12.70 -10.06 2.47
CA THR A 42 11.29 -10.48 2.42
C THR A 42 10.98 -11.47 3.54
N GLY A 43 11.81 -12.51 3.71
CA GLY A 43 11.66 -13.49 4.77
C GLY A 43 11.74 -12.87 6.17
N PHE A 44 12.61 -11.89 6.37
CA PHE A 44 12.73 -11.14 7.62
C PHE A 44 11.44 -10.37 7.94
N TYR A 45 10.90 -9.57 6.99
CA TYR A 45 9.68 -8.80 7.20
C TYR A 45 8.44 -9.68 7.38
N VAL A 46 8.33 -10.76 6.60
CA VAL A 46 7.25 -11.74 6.78
C VAL A 46 7.31 -12.37 8.17
N SER A 47 8.49 -12.73 8.64
CA SER A 47 8.69 -13.29 10.00
C SER A 47 8.33 -12.28 11.08
N LEU A 48 8.68 -11.01 10.88
CA LEU A 48 8.33 -9.91 11.78
C LEU A 48 6.81 -9.71 11.87
N ALA A 49 6.13 -9.71 10.72
CA ALA A 49 4.67 -9.59 10.65
C ALA A 49 3.98 -10.78 11.34
N ILE A 50 4.45 -12.00 11.09
CA ILE A 50 3.93 -13.21 11.75
C ILE A 50 4.15 -13.12 13.27
N GLY A 51 5.36 -12.73 13.71
CA GLY A 51 5.67 -12.57 15.14
C GLY A 51 4.79 -11.51 15.81
N PHE A 52 4.58 -10.38 15.16
CA PHE A 52 3.67 -9.35 15.62
C PHE A 52 2.22 -9.84 15.69
N GLY A 53 1.71 -10.48 14.64
CA GLY A 53 0.36 -11.03 14.61
C GLY A 53 0.12 -12.06 15.72
N ILE A 54 1.08 -12.97 15.96
CA ILE A 54 0.98 -13.94 17.06
C ILE A 54 0.98 -13.20 18.42
N SER A 55 1.79 -12.16 18.58
CA SER A 55 1.83 -11.41 19.84
C SER A 55 0.49 -10.74 20.17
N LEU A 56 -0.27 -10.27 19.17
CA LEU A 56 -1.60 -9.67 19.38
C LEU A 56 -2.55 -10.59 20.14
N GLY A 57 -2.49 -11.89 19.89
CA GLY A 57 -3.30 -12.88 20.59
C GLY A 57 -3.02 -12.96 22.10
N SER A 58 -1.83 -12.56 22.53
CA SER A 58 -1.43 -12.62 23.95
C SER A 58 -1.70 -11.32 24.71
N TRP A 59 -1.68 -10.16 24.08
CA TRP A 59 -1.82 -8.89 24.77
C TRP A 59 -3.08 -8.09 24.38
N ILE A 60 -3.76 -8.44 23.30
CA ILE A 60 -5.11 -7.94 23.01
C ILE A 60 -6.10 -9.09 23.20
N ASP A 61 -6.30 -9.90 22.17
CA ASP A 61 -7.14 -11.10 22.17
C ASP A 61 -6.95 -11.92 20.89
N SER A 62 -7.54 -13.13 20.85
CA SER A 62 -7.47 -14.02 19.69
C SER A 62 -8.22 -13.49 18.46
N GLN A 63 -9.22 -12.64 18.66
CA GLN A 63 -9.96 -12.02 17.56
C GLN A 63 -9.08 -10.99 16.84
N ALA A 64 -8.39 -10.11 17.57
CA ALA A 64 -7.44 -9.15 17.02
C ALA A 64 -6.32 -9.83 16.21
N GLN A 65 -5.83 -10.99 16.68
CA GLN A 65 -4.89 -11.81 15.94
C GLN A 65 -5.44 -12.28 14.59
N GLN A 66 -6.67 -12.81 14.59
CA GLN A 66 -7.30 -13.31 13.37
C GLN A 66 -7.58 -12.16 12.37
N GLU A 67 -8.10 -11.05 12.87
CA GLU A 67 -8.37 -9.85 12.08
C GLU A 67 -7.08 -9.28 11.46
N PHE A 68 -5.98 -9.25 12.23
CA PHE A 68 -4.67 -8.84 11.74
C PHE A 68 -4.19 -9.75 10.60
N PHE A 69 -4.20 -11.06 10.77
CA PHE A 69 -3.74 -11.97 9.71
C PHE A 69 -4.63 -11.92 8.47
N ALA A 70 -5.95 -11.79 8.64
CA ALA A 70 -6.86 -11.60 7.52
C ALA A 70 -6.56 -10.30 6.77
N GLY A 71 -6.41 -9.17 7.48
CA GLY A 71 -6.06 -7.88 6.92
C GLY A 71 -4.69 -7.89 6.24
N TRP A 72 -3.66 -8.41 6.92
CA TRP A 72 -2.30 -8.49 6.40
C TRP A 72 -2.22 -9.33 5.12
N LEU A 73 -2.88 -10.50 5.05
CA LEU A 73 -2.91 -11.32 3.85
C LEU A 73 -3.64 -10.63 2.70
N THR A 74 -4.73 -9.94 3.00
CA THR A 74 -5.49 -9.15 2.02
C THR A 74 -4.63 -8.03 1.46
N GLU A 75 -4.02 -7.21 2.32
CA GLU A 75 -3.12 -6.12 1.89
C GLU A 75 -1.90 -6.64 1.15
N TYR A 76 -1.29 -7.72 1.63
CA TYR A 76 -0.13 -8.32 0.97
C TYR A 76 -0.47 -8.78 -0.45
N SER A 77 -1.66 -9.39 -0.63
CA SER A 77 -2.13 -9.84 -1.94
C SER A 77 -2.41 -8.67 -2.89
N LEU A 78 -3.10 -7.63 -2.42
CA LEU A 78 -3.40 -6.43 -3.20
C LEU A 78 -2.14 -5.61 -3.51
N SER A 79 -1.20 -5.54 -2.57
CA SER A 79 0.07 -4.81 -2.73
C SER A 79 0.99 -5.45 -3.79
N PHE A 80 0.85 -6.75 -4.03
CA PHE A 80 1.64 -7.41 -5.06
C PHE A 80 1.29 -6.91 -6.47
N ASP A 81 0.02 -6.68 -6.75
CA ASP A 81 -0.45 -6.11 -8.02
C ASP A 81 0.04 -4.66 -8.20
N ASN A 82 0.07 -3.88 -7.11
CA ASN A 82 0.55 -2.50 -7.13
C ASN A 82 2.01 -2.40 -7.59
N LEU A 83 2.85 -3.37 -7.20
CA LEU A 83 4.26 -3.39 -7.59
C LEU A 83 4.42 -3.54 -9.11
N PHE A 84 3.61 -4.37 -9.76
CA PHE A 84 3.64 -4.51 -11.23
C PHE A 84 3.31 -3.20 -11.93
N VAL A 85 2.27 -2.52 -11.48
CA VAL A 85 1.86 -1.23 -12.04
C VAL A 85 2.97 -0.18 -11.86
N PHE A 86 3.63 -0.16 -10.71
CA PHE A 86 4.77 0.73 -10.46
C PHE A 86 5.93 0.48 -11.43
N VAL A 87 6.28 -0.78 -11.68
CA VAL A 87 7.33 -1.14 -12.64
C VAL A 87 6.94 -0.72 -14.06
N ILE A 88 5.69 -0.91 -14.46
CA ILE A 88 5.17 -0.48 -15.77
C ILE A 88 5.27 1.04 -15.92
N ILE A 89 4.81 1.81 -14.94
CA ILE A 89 4.88 3.28 -14.95
C ILE A 89 6.32 3.76 -15.12
N LEU A 90 7.25 3.24 -14.33
CA LEU A 90 8.65 3.63 -14.39
C LEU A 90 9.31 3.27 -15.73
N THR A 91 8.92 2.14 -16.30
CA THR A 91 9.42 1.69 -17.60
C THR A 91 8.87 2.56 -18.74
N LYS A 92 7.57 2.86 -18.75
CA LYS A 92 6.93 3.75 -19.74
C LYS A 92 7.51 5.16 -19.72
N LEU A 93 7.80 5.69 -18.54
CA LEU A 93 8.43 7.01 -18.37
C LEU A 93 9.94 7.01 -18.63
N LYS A 94 10.52 5.86 -19.03
CA LYS A 94 11.95 5.68 -19.35
C LYS A 94 12.87 6.19 -18.23
N ILE A 95 12.47 5.96 -16.97
CA ILE A 95 13.30 6.31 -15.81
C ILE A 95 14.53 5.41 -15.78
N SER A 96 15.73 5.99 -15.65
CA SER A 96 16.98 5.21 -15.60
C SER A 96 17.00 4.29 -14.37
N LYS A 97 17.64 3.12 -14.47
CA LYS A 97 17.65 2.10 -13.41
C LYS A 97 18.10 2.66 -12.06
N GLU A 98 19.08 3.54 -12.05
CA GLU A 98 19.58 4.19 -10.82
C GLU A 98 18.53 5.10 -10.16
N ARG A 99 17.66 5.72 -10.97
CA ARG A 99 16.60 6.60 -10.48
C ARG A 99 15.30 5.84 -10.19
N GLN A 100 15.09 4.65 -10.79
CA GLN A 100 13.92 3.81 -10.50
C GLN A 100 13.88 3.44 -9.02
N GLN A 101 15.01 3.03 -8.45
CA GLN A 101 15.10 2.68 -7.03
C GLN A 101 14.75 3.86 -6.12
N LEU A 102 15.25 5.06 -6.46
CA LEU A 102 14.91 6.28 -5.72
C LEU A 102 13.44 6.68 -5.90
N ALA A 103 12.89 6.54 -7.12
CA ALA A 103 11.49 6.83 -7.39
C ALA A 103 10.55 5.88 -6.61
N LEU A 104 10.86 4.58 -6.58
CA LEU A 104 10.12 3.59 -5.80
C LEU A 104 10.17 3.92 -4.30
N LEU A 105 11.36 4.23 -3.77
CA LEU A 105 11.52 4.58 -2.36
C LEU A 105 10.66 5.79 -1.96
N ILE A 106 10.76 6.89 -2.71
CA ILE A 106 9.98 8.11 -2.45
C ILE A 106 8.49 7.83 -2.70
N GLY A 107 8.16 7.07 -3.76
CA GLY A 107 6.79 6.67 -4.07
C GLY A 107 6.15 5.88 -2.93
N ILE A 108 6.86 4.90 -2.36
CA ILE A 108 6.38 4.13 -1.20
C ILE A 108 6.15 5.02 0.02
N VAL A 109 7.04 5.98 0.30
CA VAL A 109 6.82 6.91 1.43
C VAL A 109 5.58 7.78 1.21
N ILE A 110 5.41 8.31 -0.01
CA ILE A 110 4.21 9.08 -0.37
C ILE A 110 2.95 8.21 -0.22
N ALA A 111 2.99 6.99 -0.75
CA ALA A 111 1.92 6.02 -0.67
C ALA A 111 1.51 5.72 0.78
N LEU A 112 2.48 5.44 1.66
CA LEU A 112 2.22 5.19 3.08
C LEU A 112 1.56 6.38 3.78
N VAL A 113 2.03 7.60 3.51
CA VAL A 113 1.43 8.82 4.08
C VAL A 113 -0.02 8.99 3.60
N LEU A 114 -0.25 8.84 2.29
CA LEU A 114 -1.59 8.94 1.71
C LEU A 114 -2.52 7.85 2.26
N ARG A 115 -2.03 6.63 2.44
CA ARG A 115 -2.78 5.50 2.99
C ARG A 115 -3.19 5.75 4.45
N VAL A 116 -2.29 6.22 5.30
CA VAL A 116 -2.63 6.59 6.70
C VAL A 116 -3.69 7.69 6.74
N ILE A 117 -3.59 8.70 5.88
CA ILE A 117 -4.60 9.76 5.76
C ILE A 117 -5.94 9.16 5.31
N ALA A 118 -5.94 8.34 4.27
CA ALA A 118 -7.14 7.74 3.71
C ALA A 118 -7.83 6.78 4.72
N ILE A 119 -7.06 5.96 5.45
CA ILE A 119 -7.58 5.11 6.53
C ILE A 119 -8.20 5.98 7.64
N SER A 120 -7.52 7.04 8.06
CA SER A 120 -8.00 7.92 9.12
C SER A 120 -9.31 8.62 8.73
N VAL A 121 -9.39 9.11 7.49
CA VAL A 121 -10.62 9.70 6.93
C VAL A 121 -11.71 8.65 6.81
N GLY A 122 -11.40 7.48 6.28
CA GLY A 122 -12.33 6.35 6.15
C GLY A 122 -12.91 5.94 7.50
N ALA A 123 -12.06 5.77 8.50
CA ALA A 123 -12.49 5.45 9.87
C ALA A 123 -13.44 6.53 10.44
N ALA A 124 -13.11 7.82 10.26
CA ALA A 124 -13.93 8.92 10.73
C ALA A 124 -15.31 8.99 10.03
N VAL A 125 -15.34 8.68 8.73
CA VAL A 125 -16.58 8.65 7.95
C VAL A 125 -17.44 7.46 8.36
N ILE A 126 -16.86 6.26 8.49
CA ILE A 126 -17.56 5.05 8.93
C ILE A 126 -18.15 5.24 10.33
N ALA A 127 -17.38 5.84 11.25
CA ALA A 127 -17.86 6.10 12.62
C ALA A 127 -19.08 7.04 12.70
N ARG A 128 -19.29 7.87 11.67
CA ARG A 128 -20.43 8.80 11.60
C ARG A 128 -21.60 8.31 10.78
N PHE A 129 -21.34 7.50 9.77
CA PHE A 129 -22.33 7.10 8.76
C PHE A 129 -22.22 5.60 8.48
N GLU A 130 -22.96 4.77 9.20
CA GLU A 130 -23.01 3.32 8.97
C GLU A 130 -23.39 2.95 7.52
N ALA A 131 -24.21 3.80 6.86
CA ALA A 131 -24.59 3.60 5.47
C ALA A 131 -23.39 3.58 4.49
N VAL A 132 -22.24 4.11 4.88
CA VAL A 132 -21.01 4.10 4.08
C VAL A 132 -20.53 2.68 3.80
N PHE A 133 -20.78 1.72 4.70
CA PHE A 133 -20.49 0.32 4.45
C PHE A 133 -21.21 -0.24 3.22
N PHE A 134 -22.47 0.15 3.01
CA PHE A 134 -23.22 -0.26 1.83
C PHE A 134 -22.67 0.38 0.55
N VAL A 135 -22.22 1.65 0.64
CA VAL A 135 -21.56 2.33 -0.48
C VAL A 135 -20.23 1.64 -0.80
N PHE A 136 -19.44 1.30 0.20
CA PHE A 136 -18.19 0.56 0.01
C PHE A 136 -18.42 -0.83 -0.58
N GLY A 137 -19.40 -1.58 -0.06
CA GLY A 137 -19.76 -2.88 -0.60
C GLY A 137 -20.23 -2.81 -2.05
N ALA A 138 -21.05 -1.81 -2.40
CA ALA A 138 -21.47 -1.58 -3.77
C ALA A 138 -20.30 -1.19 -4.69
N PHE A 139 -19.37 -0.39 -4.20
CA PHE A 139 -18.16 0.00 -4.93
C PHE A 139 -17.25 -1.22 -5.18
N LEU A 140 -17.00 -2.06 -4.17
CA LEU A 140 -16.21 -3.30 -4.33
C LEU A 140 -16.88 -4.27 -5.31
N LEU A 141 -18.21 -4.37 -5.26
CA LEU A 141 -18.94 -5.21 -6.22
C LEU A 141 -18.82 -4.67 -7.64
N TYR A 142 -18.92 -3.36 -7.82
CA TYR A 142 -18.74 -2.71 -9.10
C TYR A 142 -17.34 -2.94 -9.68
N THR A 143 -16.28 -2.72 -8.87
CA THR A 143 -14.89 -2.93 -9.30
C THR A 143 -14.63 -4.40 -9.64
N ALA A 144 -15.17 -5.34 -8.87
CA ALA A 144 -15.05 -6.78 -9.15
C ALA A 144 -15.72 -7.16 -10.47
N ILE A 145 -16.92 -6.62 -10.75
CA ILE A 145 -17.63 -6.85 -12.03
C ILE A 145 -16.85 -6.24 -13.19
N GLN A 146 -16.33 -5.04 -13.03
CA GLN A 146 -15.54 -4.37 -14.07
C GLN A 146 -14.27 -5.18 -14.38
N LEU A 147 -13.54 -5.63 -13.37
CA LEU A 147 -12.33 -6.44 -13.54
C LEU A 147 -12.62 -7.76 -14.25
N TYR A 148 -13.74 -8.41 -13.91
CA TYR A 148 -14.17 -9.62 -14.58
C TYR A 148 -14.54 -9.36 -16.06
N ALA A 149 -15.21 -8.27 -16.35
CA ALA A 149 -15.58 -7.89 -17.72
C ALA A 149 -14.35 -7.53 -18.58
N GLU A 150 -13.37 -6.83 -18.01
CA GLU A 150 -12.10 -6.49 -18.66
C GLU A 150 -11.25 -7.74 -18.95
N SER A 151 -11.22 -8.69 -18.02
CA SER A 151 -10.53 -9.98 -18.22
C SER A 151 -11.15 -10.81 -19.36
N ALA A 152 -12.43 -10.65 -19.63
CA ALA A 152 -13.14 -11.34 -20.71
C ALA A 152 -12.93 -10.68 -22.10
N THR A 153 -12.60 -9.40 -22.14
CA THR A 153 -12.28 -8.64 -23.35
C THR A 153 -10.76 -8.47 -23.44
N HIS A 154 -10.09 -9.36 -24.17
CA HIS A 154 -8.68 -9.22 -24.54
C HIS A 154 -8.50 -7.97 -25.42
N GLY A 155 -8.32 -6.82 -24.81
CA GLY A 155 -8.09 -5.54 -25.47
C GLY A 155 -6.97 -4.79 -24.77
N GLU A 156 -5.73 -5.04 -25.21
CA GLU A 156 -4.54 -4.24 -24.92
C GLU A 156 -4.66 -2.84 -25.51
N ASP A 157 -5.46 -1.99 -24.92
CA ASP A 157 -5.30 -0.55 -25.06
C ASP A 157 -5.24 0.05 -23.65
N GLU A 158 -4.07 -0.10 -23.01
CA GLU A 158 -3.70 0.70 -21.85
C GLU A 158 -3.69 2.18 -22.29
N LYS A 159 -4.84 2.82 -22.17
CA LYS A 159 -4.95 4.27 -22.33
C LYS A 159 -3.97 4.91 -21.36
N GLU A 160 -2.94 5.54 -21.91
CA GLU A 160 -2.02 6.37 -21.12
C GLU A 160 -2.88 7.25 -20.21
N SER A 161 -2.63 7.18 -18.90
CA SER A 161 -3.44 7.96 -17.95
C SER A 161 -3.44 9.42 -18.41
N GLY A 162 -4.61 9.98 -18.63
CA GLY A 162 -4.75 11.35 -19.15
C GLY A 162 -3.95 12.38 -18.34
N ILE A 163 -3.73 12.09 -17.05
CA ILE A 163 -2.90 12.91 -16.14
C ILE A 163 -1.44 12.89 -16.56
N ILE A 164 -0.87 11.71 -16.90
CA ILE A 164 0.52 11.59 -17.35
C ILE A 164 0.73 12.44 -18.60
N ARG A 165 -0.17 12.32 -19.57
CA ARG A 165 -0.11 13.07 -20.83
C ARG A 165 -0.16 14.59 -20.59
N VAL A 166 -1.10 15.08 -19.78
CA VAL A 166 -1.22 16.52 -19.45
C VAL A 166 0.05 17.05 -18.76
N LEU A 167 0.66 16.26 -17.87
CA LEU A 167 1.89 16.67 -17.20
C LEU A 167 3.10 16.69 -18.14
N GLN A 168 3.17 15.76 -19.10
CA GLN A 168 4.17 15.73 -20.17
C GLN A 168 4.06 16.95 -21.07
N GLU A 169 2.84 17.26 -21.52
CA GLU A 169 2.55 18.46 -22.36
C GLU A 169 2.92 19.77 -21.65
N ARG A 170 2.85 19.81 -20.30
CA ARG A 170 3.29 20.95 -19.48
C ARG A 170 4.79 20.99 -19.21
N GLY A 171 5.57 20.08 -19.76
CA GLY A 171 7.03 20.05 -19.61
C GLY A 171 7.51 19.63 -18.21
N VAL A 172 6.69 18.93 -17.44
CA VAL A 172 7.07 18.38 -16.13
C VAL A 172 8.11 17.28 -16.34
N LYS A 173 9.15 17.26 -15.49
CA LYS A 173 10.22 16.26 -15.59
C LYS A 173 9.69 14.83 -15.41
N PRO A 174 10.14 13.85 -16.21
CA PRO A 174 9.66 12.47 -16.15
C PRO A 174 9.73 11.86 -14.75
N PHE A 175 10.75 12.16 -13.98
CA PHE A 175 10.88 11.71 -12.59
C PHE A 175 9.76 12.24 -11.68
N THR A 176 9.40 13.51 -11.81
CA THR A 176 8.28 14.10 -11.05
C THR A 176 6.94 13.51 -11.47
N ILE A 177 6.76 13.27 -12.78
CA ILE A 177 5.57 12.59 -13.30
C ILE A 177 5.48 11.17 -12.71
N ALA A 178 6.60 10.45 -12.65
CA ALA A 178 6.63 9.12 -12.04
C ALA A 178 6.18 9.15 -10.57
N LEU A 179 6.69 10.08 -9.76
CA LEU A 179 6.29 10.20 -8.35
C LEU A 179 4.80 10.52 -8.19
N ILE A 180 4.27 11.42 -9.00
CA ILE A 180 2.84 11.77 -8.99
C ILE A 180 2.01 10.55 -9.41
N ALA A 181 2.42 9.86 -10.48
CA ALA A 181 1.71 8.68 -10.98
C ALA A 181 1.72 7.55 -9.95
N LEU A 182 2.87 7.27 -9.31
CA LEU A 182 2.98 6.27 -8.25
C LEU A 182 2.06 6.59 -7.06
N GLY A 183 2.08 7.84 -6.58
CA GLY A 183 1.23 8.26 -5.47
C GLY A 183 -0.27 8.21 -5.79
N LEU A 184 -0.67 8.64 -6.99
CA LEU A 184 -2.06 8.59 -7.43
C LEU A 184 -2.54 7.14 -7.62
N THR A 185 -1.69 6.29 -8.19
CA THR A 185 -2.01 4.88 -8.40
C THR A 185 -2.20 4.17 -7.06
N ASP A 186 -1.30 4.39 -6.08
CA ASP A 186 -1.47 3.81 -4.74
C ASP A 186 -2.73 4.32 -4.04
N LEU A 187 -3.07 5.61 -4.21
CA LEU A 187 -4.31 6.15 -3.68
C LEU A 187 -5.55 5.49 -4.31
N LEU A 188 -5.52 5.20 -5.60
CA LEU A 188 -6.60 4.46 -6.27
C LEU A 188 -6.72 3.03 -5.71
N PHE A 189 -5.61 2.34 -5.50
CA PHE A 189 -5.61 1.02 -4.86
C PHE A 189 -6.07 1.07 -3.39
N ALA A 190 -5.75 2.15 -2.67
CA ALA A 190 -6.26 2.36 -1.33
C ALA A 190 -7.79 2.51 -1.26
N LEU A 191 -8.43 3.00 -2.34
CA LEU A 191 -9.90 3.06 -2.41
C LEU A 191 -10.54 1.67 -2.43
N ASP A 192 -9.86 0.65 -2.94
CA ASP A 192 -10.33 -0.74 -2.94
C ASP A 192 -9.93 -1.47 -1.66
N SER A 193 -8.69 -1.28 -1.19
CA SER A 193 -8.17 -2.00 -0.02
C SER A 193 -8.76 -1.52 1.30
N ILE A 194 -8.99 -0.21 1.47
CA ILE A 194 -9.53 0.36 2.71
C ILE A 194 -10.94 -0.19 3.01
N PRO A 195 -11.92 -0.17 2.09
CA PRO A 195 -13.20 -0.83 2.30
C PRO A 195 -13.09 -2.32 2.60
N ALA A 196 -12.18 -3.03 1.92
CA ALA A 196 -11.98 -4.46 2.14
C ALA A 196 -11.50 -4.76 3.56
N ILE A 197 -10.52 -4.00 4.08
CA ILE A 197 -10.03 -4.18 5.46
C ILE A 197 -11.07 -3.76 6.48
N PHE A 198 -11.79 -2.64 6.28
CA PHE A 198 -12.87 -2.25 7.18
C PHE A 198 -14.05 -3.23 7.19
N GLY A 199 -14.20 -4.04 6.14
CA GLY A 199 -15.12 -5.18 6.11
C GLY A 199 -14.65 -6.36 6.97
N LEU A 200 -13.34 -6.48 7.23
CA LEU A 200 -12.75 -7.52 8.08
C LEU A 200 -12.66 -7.10 9.54
N THR A 201 -12.34 -5.84 9.81
CA THR A 201 -12.21 -5.31 11.17
C THR A 201 -12.56 -3.82 11.23
N GLN A 202 -13.22 -3.40 12.31
CA GLN A 202 -13.45 -1.99 12.61
C GLN A 202 -12.41 -1.41 13.59
N ASN A 203 -11.47 -2.23 14.02
CA ASN A 203 -10.40 -1.80 14.91
C ASN A 203 -9.33 -1.05 14.11
N VAL A 204 -9.33 0.28 14.20
CA VAL A 204 -8.39 1.15 13.47
C VAL A 204 -6.93 0.77 13.71
N TYR A 205 -6.61 0.27 14.90
CA TYR A 205 -5.26 -0.19 15.21
C TYR A 205 -4.86 -1.39 14.32
N ILE A 206 -5.76 -2.36 14.18
CA ILE A 206 -5.53 -3.51 13.30
C ILE A 206 -5.44 -3.07 11.84
N VAL A 207 -6.35 -2.18 11.39
CA VAL A 207 -6.34 -1.65 10.01
C VAL A 207 -5.02 -0.95 9.67
N ILE A 208 -4.41 -0.22 10.62
CA ILE A 208 -3.15 0.51 10.37
C ILE A 208 -1.93 -0.42 10.45
N THR A 209 -2.00 -1.48 11.26
CA THR A 209 -0.86 -2.37 11.50
C THR A 209 -0.80 -3.57 10.58
N ALA A 210 -1.92 -3.96 9.98
CA ALA A 210 -2.02 -5.01 8.98
C ALA A 210 -1.56 -4.52 7.60
#